data_1b849ac20f8ac7c53a23ce42c2ade76e
#
_entry.id   1b849ac20f8ac7c53a23ce42c2ade76e
#
_cell.length_a   1.000
_cell.length_b   1.000
_cell.length_c   1.000
_cell.angle_alpha   90.00
_cell.angle_beta   90.00
_cell.angle_gamma   90.00
#
_symmetry.space_group_name_H-M   'P 1'
#
loop_
_entity.id
_entity.type
_entity.pdbx_description
1 polymer ?
#
loop_
_entity_poly.entity_id
_entity_poly.type
_entity_poly.pdbx_seq_one_letter_code
_entity_poly.pdbx_strand_id
1 'polypeptide(L)'
;LNFCGCKAVILDEAVCPPPTGWARARTQTIFGLAAGEQLPLPAQTEKQKALWDSLTRDEDPASGPVAEVLFPDRPARREDFYSELCTKRSRGKAWVWALRRDETIVCTVGAYALGNGQAYMACGQTEEALRGQKIGGRLIVEMANALAAAGHRPVFLCSPERVHFYTQLGFHPLGALARYENNE
;
A
#
# COMPACT_ATOMS: atom_id res chain seq x y z
N LEU A 1 -3.84 25.38 15.28
CA LEU A 1 -4.65 24.42 14.50
C LEU A 1 -6.12 24.80 14.55
N ASN A 2 -6.64 25.23 15.68
CA ASN A 2 -8.07 25.65 15.80
C ASN A 2 -8.40 26.87 14.94
N PHE A 3 -7.42 27.75 14.68
CA PHE A 3 -7.59 28.93 13.84
C PHE A 3 -7.91 28.61 12.37
N CYS A 4 -7.52 27.42 11.88
CA CYS A 4 -7.73 27.00 10.50
C CYS A 4 -8.99 26.15 10.30
N GLY A 5 -9.81 25.91 11.33
CA GLY A 5 -10.93 24.98 11.29
C GLY A 5 -10.51 23.52 11.01
N CYS A 6 -9.29 23.17 11.33
CA CYS A 6 -8.72 21.85 11.13
C CYS A 6 -9.41 20.85 12.06
N LYS A 7 -9.98 19.78 11.49
CA LYS A 7 -10.70 18.72 12.27
C LYS A 7 -9.81 17.52 12.61
N ALA A 8 -8.71 17.35 11.92
CA ALA A 8 -7.77 16.27 12.15
C ALA A 8 -6.35 16.66 11.76
N VAL A 9 -5.37 16.10 12.44
CA VAL A 9 -3.95 16.25 12.15
C VAL A 9 -3.24 14.90 12.27
N ILE A 10 -2.24 14.68 11.44
CA ILE A 10 -1.38 13.50 11.50
C ILE A 10 0.03 13.98 11.84
N LEU A 11 0.61 13.43 12.89
CA LEU A 11 1.90 13.84 13.44
C LEU A 11 2.82 12.63 13.64
N ASP A 12 4.11 12.87 13.44
CA ASP A 12 5.16 12.05 14.03
C ASP A 12 5.42 12.56 15.44
N GLU A 13 5.05 11.79 16.45
CA GLU A 13 5.19 12.18 17.87
C GLU A 13 6.64 12.21 18.33
N ALA A 14 7.57 11.61 17.58
CA ALA A 14 9.01 11.73 17.84
C ALA A 14 9.54 13.13 17.48
N VAL A 15 8.82 13.85 16.61
CA VAL A 15 9.22 15.18 16.10
C VAL A 15 8.31 16.29 16.62
N CYS A 16 7.02 16.01 16.75
CA CYS A 16 6.00 17.00 17.13
C CYS A 16 5.21 16.54 18.35
N PRO A 17 5.09 17.34 19.41
CA PRO A 17 4.25 16.99 20.54
C PRO A 17 2.76 16.96 20.15
N PRO A 18 1.95 16.13 20.84
CA PRO A 18 0.50 16.09 20.64
C PRO A 18 -0.13 17.47 20.84
N PRO A 19 -1.11 17.87 20.01
CA PRO A 19 -1.80 19.14 20.18
C PRO A 19 -2.68 19.10 21.42
N THR A 20 -2.61 20.15 22.25
CA THR A 20 -3.40 20.27 23.49
C THR A 20 -4.89 20.29 23.17
N GLY A 21 -5.68 19.50 23.92
CA GLY A 21 -7.13 19.39 23.75
C GLY A 21 -7.60 18.48 22.63
N TRP A 22 -6.68 17.85 21.88
CA TRP A 22 -7.02 16.91 20.82
C TRP A 22 -6.93 15.45 21.29
N ALA A 23 -7.84 14.62 20.83
CA ALA A 23 -7.84 13.19 21.14
C ALA A 23 -7.07 12.39 20.07
N ARG A 24 -6.22 11.44 20.51
CA ARG A 24 -5.60 10.49 19.61
C ARG A 24 -6.63 9.51 19.08
N ALA A 25 -6.92 9.56 17.79
CA ALA A 25 -7.90 8.70 17.13
C ALA A 25 -7.29 7.35 16.69
N ARG A 26 -6.06 7.38 16.16
CA ARG A 26 -5.35 6.16 15.73
C ARG A 26 -3.84 6.38 15.61
N THR A 27 -3.10 5.26 15.68
CA THR A 27 -1.67 5.22 15.33
C THR A 27 -1.46 4.28 14.17
N GLN A 28 -0.54 4.62 13.25
CA GLN A 28 -0.12 3.79 12.14
C GLN A 28 1.40 3.67 12.17
N THR A 29 1.91 2.47 11.97
CA THR A 29 3.36 2.26 11.83
C THR A 29 3.77 2.55 10.39
N ILE A 30 4.85 3.29 10.22
CA ILE A 30 5.53 3.43 8.93
C ILE A 30 6.41 2.20 8.75
N PHE A 31 6.17 1.43 7.71
CA PHE A 31 7.02 0.31 7.30
C PHE A 31 7.78 0.66 6.02
N GLY A 32 8.91 0.00 5.81
CA GLY A 32 9.67 0.12 4.58
C GLY A 32 10.88 -0.78 4.54
N LEU A 33 11.73 -0.56 3.54
CA LEU A 33 13.01 -1.22 3.37
C LEU A 33 14.15 -0.23 3.57
N ALA A 34 15.34 -0.72 3.90
CA ALA A 34 16.55 0.10 3.79
C ALA A 34 16.85 0.42 2.30
N ALA A 35 17.69 1.41 2.06
CA ALA A 35 18.08 1.75 0.69
C ALA A 35 18.82 0.57 0.02
N GLY A 36 18.34 0.13 -1.13
CA GLY A 36 18.91 -1.00 -1.88
C GLY A 36 18.61 -2.38 -1.31
N GLU A 37 17.90 -2.48 -0.20
CA GLU A 37 17.50 -3.76 0.38
C GLU A 37 16.46 -4.45 -0.50
N GLN A 38 16.61 -5.79 -0.62
CA GLN A 38 15.63 -6.65 -1.27
C GLN A 38 15.19 -7.76 -0.32
N LEU A 39 13.95 -8.15 -0.44
CA LEU A 39 13.33 -9.19 0.39
C LEU A 39 13.35 -10.55 -0.29
N PRO A 40 13.57 -11.64 0.43
CA PRO A 40 13.33 -12.97 -0.09
C PRO A 40 11.82 -13.15 -0.39
N LEU A 41 11.53 -13.88 -1.46
CA LEU A 41 10.13 -14.24 -1.75
C LEU A 41 9.56 -15.12 -0.63
N PRO A 42 8.30 -14.91 -0.24
CA PRO A 42 7.66 -15.74 0.77
C PRO A 42 7.66 -17.21 0.38
N ALA A 43 8.11 -18.09 1.28
CA ALA A 43 8.07 -19.53 1.06
C ALA A 43 6.63 -19.98 0.77
N GLN A 44 6.43 -20.74 -0.29
CA GLN A 44 5.15 -21.27 -0.75
C GLN A 44 5.18 -22.79 -0.77
N THR A 45 4.05 -23.42 -0.46
CA THR A 45 3.84 -24.84 -0.73
C THR A 45 3.69 -25.08 -2.23
N GLU A 46 3.84 -26.31 -2.71
CA GLU A 46 3.65 -26.66 -4.12
C GLU A 46 2.25 -26.25 -4.63
N LYS A 47 1.21 -26.39 -3.80
CA LYS A 47 -0.15 -25.96 -4.14
C LYS A 47 -0.23 -24.44 -4.32
N GLN A 48 0.40 -23.67 -3.45
CA GLN A 48 0.42 -22.20 -3.52
C GLN A 48 1.24 -21.71 -4.72
N LYS A 49 2.33 -22.42 -5.05
CA LYS A 49 3.14 -22.15 -6.23
C LYS A 49 2.35 -22.44 -7.52
N ALA A 50 1.72 -23.61 -7.61
CA ALA A 50 0.88 -23.94 -8.76
C ALA A 50 -0.26 -22.93 -8.97
N LEU A 51 -0.88 -22.47 -7.87
CA LEU A 51 -1.88 -21.40 -7.93
C LEU A 51 -1.28 -20.09 -8.44
N TRP A 52 -0.10 -19.67 -7.93
CA TRP A 52 0.60 -18.48 -8.44
C TRP A 52 0.91 -18.58 -9.92
N ASP A 53 1.44 -19.73 -10.36
CA ASP A 53 1.85 -19.96 -11.75
C ASP A 53 0.63 -20.03 -12.72
N SER A 54 -0.58 -20.23 -12.20
CA SER A 54 -1.84 -20.16 -12.96
C SER A 54 -2.37 -18.73 -13.16
N LEU A 55 -1.75 -17.73 -12.52
CA LEU A 55 -2.15 -16.32 -12.63
C LEU A 55 -1.21 -15.57 -13.56
N THR A 56 -1.75 -14.65 -14.32
CA THR A 56 -0.96 -13.77 -15.20
C THR A 56 -0.65 -12.47 -14.49
N ARG A 57 0.63 -12.07 -14.44
CA ARG A 57 1.02 -10.76 -13.92
C ARG A 57 0.88 -9.70 -15.01
N ASP A 58 0.16 -8.65 -14.69
CA ASP A 58 -0.05 -7.43 -15.47
C ASP A 58 0.65 -6.29 -14.73
N GLU A 59 1.73 -5.76 -15.32
CA GLU A 59 2.56 -4.71 -14.70
C GLU A 59 2.07 -3.29 -15.03
N ASP A 60 1.08 -3.18 -15.90
CA ASP A 60 0.45 -1.90 -16.24
C ASP A 60 -1.08 -2.03 -16.46
N PRO A 61 -1.82 -2.55 -15.46
CA PRO A 61 -3.25 -2.77 -15.59
C PRO A 61 -3.99 -1.45 -15.81
N ALA A 62 -5.05 -1.46 -16.61
CA ALA A 62 -5.89 -0.29 -16.83
C ALA A 62 -6.43 0.28 -15.49
N SER A 63 -6.43 1.61 -15.33
CA SER A 63 -6.79 2.26 -14.06
C SER A 63 -8.24 2.05 -13.64
N GLY A 64 -9.17 1.91 -14.59
CA GLY A 64 -10.59 1.65 -14.31
C GLY A 64 -10.81 0.33 -13.56
N PRO A 65 -10.43 -0.84 -14.12
CA PRO A 65 -10.52 -2.12 -13.44
C PRO A 65 -9.82 -2.16 -12.07
N VAL A 66 -8.67 -1.49 -11.93
CA VAL A 66 -7.99 -1.38 -10.62
C VAL A 66 -8.87 -0.61 -9.62
N ALA A 67 -9.46 0.51 -10.03
CA ALA A 67 -10.34 1.30 -9.17
C ALA A 67 -11.61 0.52 -8.76
N GLU A 68 -12.16 -0.27 -9.68
CA GLU A 68 -13.31 -1.15 -9.41
C GLU A 68 -13.01 -2.21 -8.34
N VAL A 69 -11.86 -2.88 -8.43
CA VAL A 69 -11.43 -3.87 -7.44
C VAL A 69 -11.19 -3.25 -6.08
N LEU A 70 -10.61 -2.04 -6.03
CA LEU A 70 -10.30 -1.37 -4.76
C LEU A 70 -11.52 -0.75 -4.08
N PHE A 71 -12.50 -0.29 -4.84
CA PHE A 71 -13.67 0.45 -4.34
C PHE A 71 -14.98 -0.03 -4.98
N PRO A 72 -15.34 -1.33 -4.86
CA PRO A 72 -16.51 -1.89 -5.54
C PRO A 72 -17.81 -1.19 -5.13
N ASP A 73 -17.99 -0.93 -3.83
CA ASP A 73 -19.22 -0.37 -3.23
C ASP A 73 -19.13 1.13 -2.93
N ARG A 74 -18.12 1.83 -3.46
CA ARG A 74 -17.87 3.27 -3.17
C ARG A 74 -17.66 4.05 -4.46
N PRO A 75 -18.70 4.32 -5.26
CA PRO A 75 -18.56 4.90 -6.60
C PRO A 75 -17.84 6.27 -6.60
N ALA A 76 -18.18 7.19 -5.69
CA ALA A 76 -17.49 8.48 -5.59
C ALA A 76 -15.99 8.31 -5.30
N ARG A 77 -15.64 7.43 -4.35
CA ARG A 77 -14.22 7.16 -4.01
C ARG A 77 -13.49 6.47 -5.17
N ARG A 78 -14.17 5.61 -5.93
CA ARG A 78 -13.65 4.94 -7.12
C ARG A 78 -13.31 5.95 -8.21
N GLU A 79 -14.18 6.93 -8.46
CA GLU A 79 -13.98 7.97 -9.46
C GLU A 79 -12.82 8.90 -9.07
N ASP A 80 -12.77 9.37 -7.82
CA ASP A 80 -11.65 10.15 -7.28
C ASP A 80 -10.32 9.41 -7.45
N PHE A 81 -10.28 8.14 -7.05
CA PHE A 81 -9.08 7.30 -7.15
C PHE A 81 -8.65 7.08 -8.61
N TYR A 82 -9.62 6.81 -9.51
CA TYR A 82 -9.35 6.67 -10.94
C TYR A 82 -8.70 7.92 -11.52
N SER A 83 -9.26 9.08 -11.26
CA SER A 83 -8.76 10.37 -11.75
C SER A 83 -7.36 10.68 -11.21
N GLU A 84 -7.15 10.43 -9.91
CA GLU A 84 -5.86 10.60 -9.25
C GLU A 84 -4.82 9.65 -9.84
N LEU A 85 -5.15 8.36 -10.02
CA LEU A 85 -4.26 7.35 -10.56
C LEU A 85 -3.85 7.69 -12.00
N CYS A 86 -4.80 8.06 -12.87
CA CYS A 86 -4.50 8.47 -14.24
C CYS A 86 -3.53 9.66 -14.27
N THR A 87 -3.76 10.68 -13.42
CA THR A 87 -2.89 11.84 -13.31
C THR A 87 -1.48 11.47 -12.83
N LYS A 88 -1.36 10.58 -11.86
CA LYS A 88 -0.05 10.14 -11.33
C LYS A 88 0.70 9.29 -12.35
N ARG A 89 0.01 8.40 -13.05
CA ARG A 89 0.62 7.55 -14.10
C ARG A 89 1.16 8.39 -15.27
N SER A 90 0.37 9.35 -15.75
CA SER A 90 0.79 10.24 -16.86
C SER A 90 2.06 11.05 -16.53
N ARG A 91 2.39 11.18 -15.24
CA ARG A 91 3.59 11.87 -14.74
C ARG A 91 4.69 10.91 -14.28
N GLY A 92 4.54 9.61 -14.49
CA GLY A 92 5.48 8.60 -14.00
C GLY A 92 5.59 8.53 -12.47
N LYS A 93 4.51 8.90 -11.75
CA LYS A 93 4.47 8.98 -10.29
C LYS A 93 3.73 7.84 -9.62
N ALA A 94 3.25 6.86 -10.38
CA ALA A 94 2.61 5.67 -9.85
C ALA A 94 2.98 4.42 -10.67
N TRP A 95 3.20 3.32 -9.95
CA TRP A 95 3.31 1.98 -10.50
C TRP A 95 2.20 1.13 -9.90
N VAL A 96 1.49 0.37 -10.72
CA VAL A 96 0.45 -0.55 -10.25
C VAL A 96 0.62 -1.87 -10.97
N TRP A 97 0.60 -2.95 -10.21
CA TRP A 97 0.60 -4.31 -10.71
C TRP A 97 -0.69 -5.03 -10.32
N ALA A 98 -1.12 -5.92 -11.17
CA ALA A 98 -2.23 -6.81 -10.90
C ALA A 98 -1.85 -8.27 -11.22
N LEU A 99 -2.52 -9.20 -10.56
CA LEU A 99 -2.58 -10.59 -10.99
C LEU A 99 -3.99 -10.83 -11.54
N ARG A 100 -4.04 -11.49 -12.67
CA ARG A 100 -5.28 -11.84 -13.35
C ARG A 100 -5.48 -13.36 -13.37
N ARG A 101 -6.73 -13.72 -13.22
CA ARG A 101 -7.25 -15.02 -13.66
C ARG A 101 -8.14 -14.71 -14.86
N ASP A 102 -7.70 -15.16 -16.04
CA ASP A 102 -8.30 -14.74 -17.30
C ASP A 102 -8.34 -13.19 -17.39
N GLU A 103 -9.48 -12.57 -17.63
CA GLU A 103 -9.65 -11.12 -17.74
C GLU A 103 -9.89 -10.43 -16.37
N THR A 104 -10.05 -11.21 -15.28
CA THR A 104 -10.41 -10.67 -13.96
C THR A 104 -9.19 -10.40 -13.10
N ILE A 105 -9.09 -9.18 -12.54
CA ILE A 105 -8.08 -8.86 -11.53
C ILE A 105 -8.46 -9.54 -10.21
N VAL A 106 -7.59 -10.42 -9.73
CA VAL A 106 -7.78 -11.16 -8.47
C VAL A 106 -6.87 -10.67 -7.35
N CYS A 107 -5.82 -9.95 -7.70
CA CYS A 107 -4.94 -9.31 -6.72
C CYS A 107 -4.33 -8.05 -7.33
N THR A 108 -4.13 -7.01 -6.54
CA THR A 108 -3.44 -5.78 -6.97
C THR A 108 -2.57 -5.22 -5.85
N VAL A 109 -1.52 -4.55 -6.24
CA VAL A 109 -0.65 -3.73 -5.37
C VAL A 109 -0.17 -2.53 -6.17
N GLY A 110 0.14 -1.43 -5.51
CA GLY A 110 0.70 -0.27 -6.20
C GLY A 110 1.55 0.63 -5.32
N ALA A 111 2.45 1.36 -5.97
CA ALA A 111 3.10 2.54 -5.43
C ALA A 111 2.42 3.77 -6.03
N TYR A 112 1.79 4.59 -5.21
CA TYR A 112 0.93 5.69 -5.64
C TYR A 112 1.55 7.07 -5.43
N ALA A 113 2.80 7.13 -4.99
CA ALA A 113 3.61 8.34 -5.02
C ALA A 113 5.08 7.94 -5.14
N LEU A 114 5.71 8.30 -6.26
CA LEU A 114 7.13 8.15 -6.49
C LEU A 114 7.80 9.53 -6.51
N GLY A 115 8.81 9.70 -5.69
CA GLY A 115 9.57 10.96 -5.63
C GLY A 115 10.65 10.93 -4.57
N ASN A 116 11.69 11.73 -4.76
CA ASN A 116 12.81 11.88 -3.82
C ASN A 116 13.44 10.54 -3.38
N GLY A 117 13.55 9.58 -4.31
CA GLY A 117 14.07 8.24 -4.01
C GLY A 117 13.16 7.38 -3.13
N GLN A 118 11.89 7.74 -2.95
CA GLN A 118 10.91 6.97 -2.19
C GLN A 118 9.73 6.56 -3.06
N ALA A 119 9.10 5.43 -2.71
CA ALA A 119 7.88 4.94 -3.31
C ALA A 119 6.86 4.61 -2.22
N TYR A 120 5.75 5.37 -2.15
CA TYR A 120 4.68 5.11 -1.21
C TYR A 120 3.76 4.02 -1.74
N MET A 121 3.87 2.82 -1.14
CA MET A 121 3.03 1.67 -1.48
C MET A 121 1.70 1.74 -0.70
N ALA A 122 0.61 1.40 -1.37
CA ALA A 122 -0.72 1.38 -0.77
C ALA A 122 -1.68 0.48 -1.56
N CYS A 123 -2.93 0.40 -1.07
CA CYS A 123 -4.06 -0.19 -1.79
C CYS A 123 -3.81 -1.61 -2.32
N GLY A 124 -3.12 -2.43 -1.53
CA GLY A 124 -3.02 -3.87 -1.81
C GLY A 124 -4.35 -4.56 -1.51
N GLN A 125 -4.91 -5.29 -2.49
CA GLN A 125 -6.12 -6.08 -2.33
C GLN A 125 -5.96 -7.44 -2.98
N THR A 126 -6.52 -8.46 -2.34
CA THR A 126 -6.60 -9.83 -2.86
C THR A 126 -8.04 -10.29 -2.74
N GLU A 127 -8.55 -10.91 -3.80
CA GLU A 127 -9.86 -11.56 -3.83
C GLU A 127 -10.03 -12.50 -2.62
N GLU A 128 -11.20 -12.49 -2.00
CA GLU A 128 -11.44 -13.20 -0.74
C GLU A 128 -11.12 -14.71 -0.84
N ALA A 129 -11.52 -15.35 -1.92
CA ALA A 129 -11.26 -16.76 -2.19
C ALA A 129 -9.77 -17.12 -2.28
N LEU A 130 -8.90 -16.15 -2.55
CA LEU A 130 -7.44 -16.31 -2.65
C LEU A 130 -6.66 -15.84 -1.40
N ARG A 131 -7.36 -15.33 -0.39
CA ARG A 131 -6.69 -14.92 0.87
C ARG A 131 -6.10 -16.14 1.58
N GLY A 132 -5.03 -15.93 2.33
CA GLY A 132 -4.31 -17.01 3.00
C GLY A 132 -3.41 -17.86 2.09
N GLN A 133 -3.50 -17.70 0.75
CA GLN A 133 -2.68 -18.43 -0.23
C GLN A 133 -1.33 -17.77 -0.53
N LYS A 134 -0.91 -16.79 0.26
CA LYS A 134 0.33 -16.01 0.11
C LYS A 134 0.46 -15.22 -1.20
N ILE A 135 -0.60 -15.14 -2.01
CA ILE A 135 -0.61 -14.42 -3.30
C ILE A 135 -0.30 -12.94 -3.10
N GLY A 136 -1.07 -12.24 -2.26
CA GLY A 136 -0.87 -10.82 -2.00
C GLY A 136 0.50 -10.50 -1.37
N GLY A 137 0.96 -11.32 -0.42
CA GLY A 137 2.28 -11.14 0.21
C GLY A 137 3.42 -11.26 -0.80
N ARG A 138 3.36 -12.25 -1.72
CA ARG A 138 4.36 -12.42 -2.77
C ARG A 138 4.34 -11.23 -3.74
N LEU A 139 3.18 -10.78 -4.19
CA LEU A 139 3.07 -9.64 -5.09
C LEU A 139 3.60 -8.34 -4.45
N ILE A 140 3.34 -8.13 -3.16
CA ILE A 140 3.88 -7.00 -2.39
C ILE A 140 5.41 -7.04 -2.36
N VAL A 141 6.01 -8.21 -2.09
CA VAL A 141 7.47 -8.37 -2.04
C VAL A 141 8.09 -8.17 -3.43
N GLU A 142 7.50 -8.74 -4.48
CA GLU A 142 7.99 -8.56 -5.86
C GLU A 142 7.94 -7.08 -6.29
N MET A 143 6.85 -6.36 -5.99
CA MET A 143 6.74 -4.93 -6.25
C MET A 143 7.79 -4.13 -5.46
N ALA A 144 7.95 -4.41 -4.17
CA ALA A 144 8.93 -3.71 -3.33
C ALA A 144 10.38 -3.92 -3.86
N ASN A 145 10.71 -5.15 -4.26
CA ASN A 145 12.00 -5.46 -4.85
C ASN A 145 12.23 -4.75 -6.20
N ALA A 146 11.21 -4.67 -7.04
CA ALA A 146 11.28 -3.94 -8.31
C ALA A 146 11.48 -2.43 -8.09
N LEU A 147 10.77 -1.84 -7.12
CA LEU A 147 10.96 -0.44 -6.72
C LEU A 147 12.37 -0.19 -6.18
N ALA A 148 12.89 -1.07 -5.33
CA ALA A 148 14.25 -0.98 -4.80
C ALA A 148 15.30 -1.08 -5.92
N ALA A 149 15.12 -2.00 -6.87
CA ALA A 149 15.99 -2.13 -8.05
C ALA A 149 15.96 -0.89 -8.95
N ALA A 150 14.83 -0.18 -9.00
CA ALA A 150 14.68 1.10 -9.71
C ALA A 150 15.20 2.31 -8.90
N GLY A 151 15.84 2.11 -7.74
CA GLY A 151 16.39 3.17 -6.91
C GLY A 151 15.39 3.88 -6.01
N HIS A 152 14.20 3.31 -5.83
CA HIS A 152 13.20 3.83 -4.91
C HIS A 152 13.18 3.02 -3.61
N ARG A 153 13.09 3.71 -2.47
CA ARG A 153 12.86 3.09 -1.17
C ARG A 153 11.36 2.86 -0.95
N PRO A 154 10.87 1.61 -0.89
CA PRO A 154 9.48 1.33 -0.60
C PRO A 154 9.14 1.74 0.84
N VAL A 155 8.04 2.48 1.01
CA VAL A 155 7.49 2.88 2.32
C VAL A 155 5.97 2.79 2.28
N PHE A 156 5.33 2.49 3.40
CA PHE A 156 3.86 2.45 3.53
C PHE A 156 3.40 2.61 4.97
N LEU A 157 2.13 2.97 5.13
CA LEU A 157 1.47 3.03 6.42
C LEU A 157 0.74 1.72 6.71
N CYS A 158 0.93 1.23 7.91
CA CYS A 158 0.36 -0.02 8.37
C CYS A 158 -0.48 0.21 9.63
N SER A 159 -1.69 -0.31 9.66
CA SER A 159 -2.50 -0.37 10.86
C SER A 159 -1.99 -1.45 11.84
N PRO A 160 -2.24 -1.30 13.15
CA PRO A 160 -1.68 -2.19 14.17
C PRO A 160 -1.95 -3.68 13.92
N GLU A 161 -3.11 -4.03 13.42
CA GLU A 161 -3.52 -5.42 13.15
C GLU A 161 -2.73 -6.08 12.00
N ARG A 162 -2.05 -5.30 11.16
CA ARG A 162 -1.24 -5.79 10.04
C ARG A 162 0.26 -5.78 10.27
N VAL A 163 0.71 -5.28 11.41
CA VAL A 163 2.14 -5.20 11.76
C VAL A 163 2.81 -6.55 11.62
N HIS A 164 2.23 -7.60 12.23
CA HIS A 164 2.79 -8.96 12.16
C HIS A 164 2.92 -9.48 10.73
N PHE A 165 1.92 -9.25 9.88
CA PHE A 165 1.95 -9.67 8.47
C PHE A 165 3.13 -9.06 7.71
N TYR A 166 3.35 -7.75 7.82
CA TYR A 166 4.45 -7.09 7.10
C TYR A 166 5.83 -7.42 7.69
N THR A 167 5.93 -7.60 9.01
CA THR A 167 7.16 -8.08 9.65
C THR A 167 7.54 -9.48 9.15
N GLN A 168 6.56 -10.39 8.98
CA GLN A 168 6.81 -11.72 8.40
C GLN A 168 7.25 -11.68 6.94
N LEU A 169 6.89 -10.65 6.18
CA LEU A 169 7.38 -10.43 4.82
C LEU A 169 8.80 -9.84 4.79
N GLY A 170 9.35 -9.44 5.94
CA GLY A 170 10.70 -8.88 6.08
C GLY A 170 10.77 -7.36 6.05
N PHE A 171 9.64 -6.65 6.00
CA PHE A 171 9.65 -5.19 6.10
C PHE A 171 9.96 -4.74 7.53
N HIS A 172 10.60 -3.57 7.67
CA HIS A 172 11.01 -3.00 8.95
C HIS A 172 10.13 -1.82 9.38
N PRO A 173 9.81 -1.68 10.67
CA PRO A 173 9.21 -0.46 11.19
C PRO A 173 10.24 0.66 11.15
N LEU A 174 9.86 1.80 10.57
CA LEU A 174 10.71 2.99 10.41
C LEU A 174 10.30 4.14 11.33
N GLY A 175 9.09 4.08 11.86
CA GLY A 175 8.51 5.12 12.71
C GLY A 175 7.01 4.92 12.87
N ALA A 176 6.35 5.90 13.46
CA ALA A 176 4.91 5.87 13.65
C ALA A 176 4.29 7.25 13.44
N LEU A 177 3.08 7.27 12.89
CA LEU A 177 2.27 8.46 12.77
C LEU A 177 1.02 8.31 13.63
N ALA A 178 0.72 9.32 14.42
CA ALA A 178 -0.51 9.40 15.20
C ALA A 178 -1.47 10.41 14.56
N ARG A 179 -2.73 10.01 14.40
CA ARG A 179 -3.83 10.89 14.00
C ARG A 179 -4.53 11.40 15.25
N TYR A 180 -4.65 12.71 15.34
CA TYR A 180 -5.41 13.40 16.35
C TYR A 180 -6.63 14.05 15.73
N GLU A 181 -7.74 14.07 16.46
CA GLU A 181 -8.98 14.70 16.05
C GLU A 181 -9.42 15.71 17.10
N ASN A 182 -9.94 16.86 16.63
CA ASN A 182 -10.58 17.83 17.48
C ASN A 182 -12.04 17.43 17.65
N ASN A 183 -12.47 17.24 18.87
CA ASN A 183 -13.84 16.85 19.22
C ASN A 183 -14.78 18.05 19.48
N GLU A 184 -14.31 19.29 19.16
CA GLU A 184 -15.11 20.50 19.25
C GLU A 184 -15.86 20.82 17.95
#